data_0885bd1f406adf1a842b3a233d645810
#
_entry.id   0885bd1f406adf1a842b3a233d645810
#
_cell.length_a   1.000
_cell.length_b   1.000
_cell.length_c   1.000
_cell.angle_alpha   90.00
_cell.angle_beta   90.00
_cell.angle_gamma   90.00
#
_symmetry.space_group_name_H-M   'P 1'
#
loop_
_entity.id
_entity.type
_entity.pdbx_description
1 polymer ?
#
loop_
_entity_poly.entity_id
_entity_poly.type
_entity_poly.pdbx_seq_one_letter_code
_entity_poly.pdbx_strand_id
1 'polypeptide(L)'
;SPFSVQTQIREISAQWAGEKALPEMGFTLGGVDELVDPRVKLLYAVDTDGKVLGVTSWLPTYENGKVVGWTLDFMRHRTDSVNGIMEFLIARMAERLRDEGEVRFMSLSAAPLAGMGGDGMEQSAVLDHVLQMVADIMEPAYGFHSLFRFKLKFHPDEAKVYICYPDPAKLPQISLAVAQAYVPSLTPAEAMRFVRTIVPTKMN
;
A
#
# COMPACT_ATOMS: atom_id res chain seq x y z
N SER A 1 -4.60 -7.06 -28.09
CA SER A 1 -5.05 -5.66 -28.20
C SER A 1 -4.86 -4.97 -26.86
N PRO A 2 -4.35 -3.72 -26.78
CA PRO A 2 -4.22 -2.98 -25.52
C PRO A 2 -5.54 -2.90 -24.74
N PHE A 3 -6.65 -2.80 -25.42
CA PHE A 3 -7.99 -2.78 -24.85
C PHE A 3 -8.33 -4.09 -24.10
N SER A 4 -7.94 -5.22 -24.63
CA SER A 4 -8.18 -6.51 -23.97
C SER A 4 -7.36 -6.68 -22.69
N VAL A 5 -6.14 -6.17 -22.64
CA VAL A 5 -5.30 -6.19 -21.42
C VAL A 5 -5.89 -5.33 -20.32
N GLN A 6 -6.32 -4.10 -20.63
CA GLN A 6 -6.97 -3.23 -19.64
C GLN A 6 -8.26 -3.85 -19.08
N THR A 7 -9.07 -4.47 -19.93
CA THR A 7 -10.28 -5.17 -19.48
C THR A 7 -9.93 -6.30 -18.52
N GLN A 8 -8.93 -7.12 -18.84
CA GLN A 8 -8.47 -8.18 -17.95
C GLN A 8 -7.91 -7.67 -16.61
N ILE A 9 -7.20 -6.54 -16.61
CA ILE A 9 -6.71 -5.92 -15.37
C ILE A 9 -7.88 -5.44 -14.50
N ARG A 10 -8.91 -4.85 -15.08
CA ARG A 10 -10.13 -4.46 -14.36
C ARG A 10 -10.86 -5.67 -13.76
N GLU A 11 -10.93 -6.77 -14.49
CA GLU A 11 -11.50 -8.03 -13.99
C GLU A 11 -10.71 -8.57 -12.78
N ILE A 12 -9.37 -8.58 -12.86
CA ILE A 12 -8.50 -8.99 -11.76
C ILE A 12 -8.74 -8.12 -10.52
N SER A 13 -8.84 -6.81 -10.71
CA SER A 13 -9.10 -5.89 -9.60
C SER A 13 -10.48 -6.08 -8.99
N ALA A 14 -11.52 -6.27 -9.81
CA ALA A 14 -12.87 -6.54 -9.34
C ALA A 14 -12.96 -7.86 -8.56
N GLN A 15 -12.30 -8.91 -9.03
CA GLN A 15 -12.20 -10.19 -8.33
C GLN A 15 -11.54 -10.02 -6.96
N TRP A 16 -10.40 -9.34 -6.92
CA TRP A 16 -9.68 -9.08 -5.68
C TRP A 16 -10.52 -8.28 -4.67
N ALA A 17 -11.24 -7.23 -5.12
CA ALA A 17 -12.12 -6.42 -4.28
C ALA A 17 -13.29 -7.25 -3.73
N GLY A 18 -13.86 -8.14 -4.55
CA GLY A 18 -14.96 -9.02 -4.14
C GLY A 18 -14.59 -10.08 -3.09
N GLU A 19 -13.31 -10.43 -2.99
CA GLU A 19 -12.80 -11.40 -1.99
C GLU A 19 -12.46 -10.74 -0.64
N LYS A 20 -12.42 -9.42 -0.57
CA LYS A 20 -12.09 -8.68 0.65
C LYS A 20 -13.33 -8.34 1.47
N ALA A 21 -13.21 -8.47 2.78
CA ALA A 21 -14.28 -8.14 3.73
C ALA A 21 -14.54 -6.64 3.86
N LEU A 22 -13.64 -5.81 3.38
CA LEU A 22 -13.76 -4.34 3.38
C LEU A 22 -13.65 -3.80 1.96
N PRO A 23 -14.27 -2.64 1.68
CA PRO A 23 -14.14 -1.97 0.39
C PRO A 23 -12.67 -1.65 0.07
N GLU A 24 -12.38 -1.53 -1.21
CA GLU A 24 -11.05 -1.11 -1.66
C GLU A 24 -10.66 0.21 -0.98
N MET A 25 -9.47 0.23 -0.39
CA MET A 25 -8.97 1.45 0.24
C MET A 25 -8.68 2.48 -0.84
N GLY A 26 -9.18 3.68 -0.63
CA GLY A 26 -8.88 4.84 -1.46
C GLY A 26 -7.70 5.66 -0.93
N PHE A 27 -7.70 6.92 -1.26
CA PHE A 27 -6.80 7.96 -0.79
C PHE A 27 -5.37 7.84 -1.36
N THR A 28 -4.47 7.10 -0.73
CA THR A 28 -3.06 7.01 -1.16
C THR A 28 -2.75 5.75 -1.96
N LEU A 29 -3.75 4.91 -2.19
CA LEU A 29 -3.59 3.67 -2.94
C LEU A 29 -4.14 3.85 -4.35
N GLY A 30 -3.33 3.52 -5.35
CA GLY A 30 -3.75 3.57 -6.75
C GLY A 30 -4.87 2.59 -7.04
N GLY A 31 -5.84 3.06 -7.82
CA GLY A 31 -6.91 2.25 -8.38
C GLY A 31 -6.66 1.91 -9.85
N VAL A 32 -7.62 1.23 -10.45
CA VAL A 32 -7.52 0.86 -11.87
C VAL A 32 -7.61 2.05 -12.83
N ASP A 33 -8.13 3.17 -12.36
CA ASP A 33 -8.29 4.37 -13.20
C ASP A 33 -6.97 5.10 -13.41
N GLU A 34 -6.05 5.06 -12.46
CA GLU A 34 -4.70 5.60 -12.58
C GLU A 34 -3.81 4.80 -13.53
N LEU A 35 -4.16 3.55 -13.83
CA LEU A 35 -3.38 2.69 -14.72
C LEU A 35 -3.36 3.18 -16.17
N VAL A 36 -4.24 4.11 -16.56
CA VAL A 36 -4.26 4.74 -17.88
C VAL A 36 -3.41 6.01 -17.97
N ASP A 37 -2.87 6.51 -16.84
CA ASP A 37 -1.99 7.67 -16.82
C ASP A 37 -0.66 7.32 -17.54
N PRO A 38 -0.27 8.08 -18.58
CA PRO A 38 0.94 7.80 -19.36
C PRO A 38 2.24 7.94 -18.54
N ARG A 39 2.19 8.54 -17.35
CA ARG A 39 3.32 8.64 -16.43
C ARG A 39 3.53 7.38 -15.61
N VAL A 40 2.55 6.49 -15.55
CA VAL A 40 2.61 5.24 -14.79
C VAL A 40 3.23 4.15 -15.64
N LYS A 41 4.27 3.50 -15.12
CA LYS A 41 4.79 2.27 -15.74
C LYS A 41 3.93 1.08 -15.31
N LEU A 42 3.46 0.31 -16.28
CA LEU A 42 2.79 -0.97 -16.06
C LEU A 42 3.68 -2.13 -16.45
N LEU A 43 3.71 -3.13 -15.60
CA LEU A 43 4.29 -4.43 -15.92
C LEU A 43 3.26 -5.51 -15.62
N TYR A 44 2.95 -6.35 -16.61
CA TYR A 44 2.00 -7.43 -16.46
C TYR A 44 2.55 -8.72 -17.08
N ALA A 45 2.17 -9.84 -16.50
CA ALA A 45 2.51 -11.16 -17.02
C ALA A 45 1.32 -11.76 -17.75
N VAL A 46 1.58 -12.35 -18.91
CA VAL A 46 0.59 -13.07 -19.71
C VAL A 46 1.05 -14.51 -19.91
N ASP A 47 0.11 -15.42 -20.01
CA ASP A 47 0.38 -16.77 -20.46
C ASP A 47 0.44 -16.87 -21.99
N THR A 48 0.62 -18.09 -22.49
CA THR A 48 0.70 -18.37 -23.93
C THR A 48 -0.59 -18.06 -24.70
N ASP A 49 -1.71 -18.03 -24.01
CA ASP A 49 -3.04 -17.76 -24.57
C ASP A 49 -3.42 -16.26 -24.50
N GLY A 50 -2.52 -15.43 -23.95
CA GLY A 50 -2.74 -14.00 -23.80
C GLY A 50 -3.59 -13.61 -22.58
N LYS A 51 -3.78 -14.54 -21.63
CA LYS A 51 -4.46 -14.29 -20.37
C LYS A 51 -3.51 -13.56 -19.42
N VAL A 52 -3.94 -12.41 -18.89
CA VAL A 52 -3.18 -11.66 -17.87
C VAL A 52 -3.24 -12.41 -16.54
N LEU A 53 -2.10 -12.81 -16.02
CA LEU A 53 -1.95 -13.54 -14.75
C LEU A 53 -1.74 -12.61 -13.56
N GLY A 54 -1.04 -11.51 -13.77
CA GLY A 54 -0.77 -10.53 -12.74
C GLY A 54 -0.29 -9.21 -13.33
N VAL A 55 -0.39 -8.15 -12.53
CA VAL A 55 -0.03 -6.78 -12.92
C VAL A 55 0.55 -6.02 -11.74
N THR A 56 1.53 -5.18 -12.04
CA THR A 56 2.07 -4.18 -11.12
C THR A 56 2.08 -2.82 -11.79
N SER A 57 1.77 -1.75 -11.04
CA SER A 57 1.96 -0.37 -11.49
C SER A 57 3.01 0.33 -10.63
N TRP A 58 3.67 1.30 -11.26
CA TRP A 58 4.81 1.99 -10.68
C TRP A 58 4.68 3.48 -10.94
N LEU A 59 4.65 4.25 -9.87
CA LEU A 59 4.60 5.70 -9.92
C LEU A 59 6.00 6.29 -9.99
N PRO A 60 6.22 7.34 -10.81
CA PRO A 60 7.50 8.00 -10.89
C PRO A 60 7.78 8.84 -9.63
N THR A 61 9.01 8.76 -9.13
CA THR A 61 9.50 9.67 -8.09
C THR A 61 10.38 10.72 -8.73
N TYR A 62 10.09 11.99 -8.45
CA TYR A 62 10.75 13.13 -9.07
C TYR A 62 11.73 13.82 -8.13
N GLU A 63 12.85 14.25 -8.68
CA GLU A 63 13.78 15.19 -8.07
C GLU A 63 14.17 16.26 -9.12
N ASN A 64 13.95 17.54 -8.81
CA ASN A 64 14.22 18.64 -9.72
C ASN A 64 13.59 18.45 -11.12
N GLY A 65 12.36 17.94 -11.19
CA GLY A 65 11.61 17.71 -12.41
C GLY A 65 12.04 16.49 -13.24
N LYS A 66 13.00 15.70 -12.76
CA LYS A 66 13.45 14.46 -13.41
C LYS A 66 13.01 13.24 -12.62
N VAL A 67 12.65 12.18 -13.31
CA VAL A 67 12.35 10.89 -12.66
C VAL A 67 13.67 10.30 -12.15
N VAL A 68 13.72 10.02 -10.85
CA VAL A 68 14.91 9.48 -10.17
C VAL A 68 14.68 8.09 -9.57
N GLY A 69 13.45 7.63 -9.58
CA GLY A 69 13.05 6.33 -9.06
C GLY A 69 11.62 5.96 -9.43
N TRP A 70 11.27 4.71 -9.15
CA TRP A 70 9.92 4.19 -9.34
C TRP A 70 9.43 3.53 -8.08
N THR A 71 8.17 3.83 -7.71
CA THR A 71 7.54 3.31 -6.50
C THR A 71 6.38 2.40 -6.87
N LEU A 72 6.40 1.17 -6.35
CA LEU A 72 5.29 0.22 -6.48
C LEU A 72 4.03 0.82 -5.85
N ASP A 73 2.97 0.89 -6.61
CA ASP A 73 1.69 1.44 -6.16
C ASP A 73 0.62 0.35 -6.11
N PHE A 74 0.35 -0.27 -7.24
CA PHE A 74 -0.70 -1.26 -7.40
C PHE A 74 -0.10 -2.61 -7.75
N MET A 75 -0.55 -3.67 -7.09
CA MET A 75 -0.20 -5.05 -7.46
C MET A 75 -1.39 -5.97 -7.26
N ARG A 76 -1.74 -6.74 -8.30
CA ARG A 76 -2.86 -7.68 -8.30
C ARG A 76 -2.52 -8.88 -9.17
N HIS A 77 -3.06 -10.02 -8.81
CA HIS A 77 -2.96 -11.22 -9.62
C HIS A 77 -4.28 -11.99 -9.59
N ARG A 78 -4.47 -12.86 -10.56
CA ARG A 78 -5.59 -13.80 -10.55
C ARG A 78 -5.42 -14.83 -9.42
N THR A 79 -6.49 -15.28 -8.84
CA THR A 79 -6.48 -16.32 -7.80
C THR A 79 -5.98 -17.67 -8.34
N ASP A 80 -6.19 -17.92 -9.62
CA ASP A 80 -5.73 -19.12 -10.32
C ASP A 80 -4.34 -18.95 -10.99
N SER A 81 -3.62 -17.87 -10.68
CA SER A 81 -2.27 -17.67 -11.20
C SER A 81 -1.23 -18.56 -10.50
N VAL A 82 -0.08 -18.74 -11.17
CA VAL A 82 1.04 -19.49 -10.59
C VAL A 82 1.61 -18.80 -9.36
N ASN A 83 2.05 -19.59 -8.38
CA ASN A 83 2.74 -19.07 -7.21
C ASN A 83 4.02 -18.33 -7.62
N GLY A 84 4.30 -17.20 -6.97
CA GLY A 84 5.49 -16.39 -7.26
C GLY A 84 5.33 -15.39 -8.39
N ILE A 85 4.13 -15.23 -8.96
CA ILE A 85 3.90 -14.29 -10.06
C ILE A 85 4.19 -12.83 -9.67
N MET A 86 3.93 -12.44 -8.43
CA MET A 86 4.23 -11.09 -7.95
C MET A 86 5.73 -10.89 -7.74
N GLU A 87 6.41 -11.87 -7.18
CA GLU A 87 7.87 -11.88 -7.06
C GLU A 87 8.54 -11.80 -8.43
N PHE A 88 8.04 -12.54 -9.40
CA PHE A 88 8.51 -12.49 -10.77
C PHE A 88 8.37 -11.09 -11.38
N LEU A 89 7.19 -10.46 -11.27
CA LEU A 89 6.95 -9.14 -11.81
C LEU A 89 7.85 -8.07 -11.15
N ILE A 90 8.03 -8.11 -9.84
CA ILE A 90 8.90 -7.19 -9.12
C ILE A 90 10.36 -7.38 -9.54
N ALA A 91 10.85 -8.62 -9.62
CA ALA A 91 12.20 -8.92 -10.05
C ALA A 91 12.44 -8.46 -11.50
N ARG A 92 11.50 -8.71 -12.41
CA ARG A 92 11.57 -8.24 -13.81
C ARG A 92 11.57 -6.72 -13.93
N MET A 93 10.84 -6.02 -13.05
CA MET A 93 10.89 -4.56 -13.01
C MET A 93 12.26 -4.06 -12.53
N ALA A 94 12.82 -4.67 -11.50
CA ALA A 94 14.15 -4.33 -11.01
C ALA A 94 15.23 -4.53 -12.09
N GLU A 95 15.19 -5.67 -12.79
CA GLU A 95 16.10 -5.94 -13.93
C GLU A 95 15.96 -4.87 -15.03
N ARG A 96 14.72 -4.57 -15.41
CA ARG A 96 14.43 -3.57 -16.44
C ARG A 96 14.97 -2.20 -16.07
N LEU A 97 14.71 -1.72 -14.84
CA LEU A 97 15.18 -0.41 -14.38
C LEU A 97 16.72 -0.37 -14.27
N ARG A 98 17.35 -1.47 -13.85
CA ARG A 98 18.81 -1.60 -13.83
C ARG A 98 19.39 -1.48 -15.25
N ASP A 99 18.79 -2.19 -16.21
CA ASP A 99 19.26 -2.24 -17.58
C ASP A 99 19.01 -0.91 -18.32
N GLU A 100 17.93 -0.19 -18.01
CA GLU A 100 17.68 1.19 -18.46
C GLU A 100 18.72 2.17 -17.91
N GLY A 101 19.22 1.99 -16.68
CA GLY A 101 20.30 2.79 -16.07
C GLY A 101 19.93 4.24 -15.79
N GLU A 102 18.65 4.61 -15.86
CA GLU A 102 18.18 6.01 -15.79
C GLU A 102 17.81 6.46 -14.38
N VAL A 103 17.59 5.52 -13.46
CA VAL A 103 17.09 5.80 -12.13
C VAL A 103 17.99 5.24 -11.02
N ARG A 104 17.90 5.83 -9.84
CA ARG A 104 18.77 5.51 -8.70
C ARG A 104 18.18 4.41 -7.81
N PHE A 105 16.86 4.26 -7.80
CA PHE A 105 16.19 3.31 -6.90
C PHE A 105 14.84 2.82 -7.44
N MET A 106 14.42 1.70 -6.89
CA MET A 106 13.07 1.17 -6.97
C MET A 106 12.54 1.00 -5.56
N SER A 107 11.36 1.54 -5.27
CA SER A 107 10.71 1.43 -3.96
C SER A 107 9.57 0.43 -3.99
N LEU A 108 9.49 -0.41 -2.98
CA LEU A 108 8.33 -1.28 -2.75
C LEU A 108 7.20 -0.58 -1.97
N SER A 109 7.24 0.76 -1.91
CA SER A 109 6.28 1.59 -1.18
C SER A 109 6.37 1.44 0.34
N ALA A 110 5.52 2.16 1.06
CA ALA A 110 5.50 2.11 2.51
C ALA A 110 5.09 0.71 3.04
N ALA A 111 5.69 0.33 4.14
CA ALA A 111 5.24 -0.78 4.97
C ALA A 111 4.75 -0.20 6.29
N PRO A 112 3.47 0.20 6.39
CA PRO A 112 2.93 0.76 7.62
C PRO A 112 3.17 -0.22 8.77
N LEU A 113 3.59 0.31 9.94
CA LEU A 113 3.76 -0.46 11.18
C LEU A 113 4.96 -1.43 11.19
N ALA A 114 5.80 -1.44 10.17
CA ALA A 114 6.95 -2.33 10.06
C ALA A 114 8.06 -2.08 11.10
N GLY A 115 8.08 -0.97 11.77
CA GLY A 115 9.14 -0.58 12.71
C GLY A 115 8.64 -0.29 14.13
N MET A 116 7.44 -0.74 14.50
CA MET A 116 6.93 -0.52 15.84
C MET A 116 7.66 -1.41 16.84
N GLY A 117 8.44 -0.79 17.75
CA GLY A 117 9.24 -1.47 18.75
C GLY A 117 10.76 -1.32 18.58
N GLY A 118 11.24 -0.55 17.60
CA GLY A 118 12.67 -0.27 17.42
C GLY A 118 13.16 0.89 18.29
N ASP A 119 14.29 0.70 18.94
CA ASP A 119 14.98 1.67 19.78
C ASP A 119 15.24 2.99 19.04
N GLY A 120 14.83 4.12 19.65
CA GLY A 120 15.52 5.36 19.41
C GLY A 120 14.78 6.64 19.08
N MET A 121 13.52 6.78 19.38
CA MET A 121 12.91 8.11 19.60
C MET A 121 11.80 7.98 20.64
N GLU A 122 11.67 8.99 21.52
CA GLU A 122 10.53 9.14 22.43
C GLU A 122 9.24 9.27 21.61
N GLN A 123 8.73 8.13 21.12
CA GLN A 123 7.40 8.09 20.57
C GLN A 123 6.44 8.21 21.72
N SER A 124 5.47 9.08 21.59
CA SER A 124 4.38 9.17 22.56
C SER A 124 3.72 7.79 22.64
N ALA A 125 3.65 7.18 23.84
CA ALA A 125 2.95 5.91 24.06
C ALA A 125 1.51 5.92 23.51
N VAL A 126 0.91 7.11 23.40
CA VAL A 126 -0.39 7.34 22.77
C VAL A 126 -0.33 7.10 21.26
N LEU A 127 0.72 7.57 20.57
CA LEU A 127 0.86 7.38 19.13
C LEU A 127 1.11 5.90 18.80
N ASP A 128 1.95 5.22 19.56
CA ASP A 128 2.20 3.78 19.38
C ASP A 128 0.93 2.96 19.58
N HIS A 129 0.14 3.29 20.59
CA HIS A 129 -1.14 2.63 20.85
C HIS A 129 -2.15 2.88 19.71
N VAL A 130 -2.21 4.10 19.18
CA VAL A 130 -3.07 4.45 18.03
C VAL A 130 -2.66 3.69 16.77
N LEU A 131 -1.37 3.66 16.47
CA LEU A 131 -0.84 2.96 15.31
C LEU A 131 -1.05 1.44 15.41
N GLN A 132 -0.82 0.86 16.61
CA GLN A 132 -1.08 -0.55 16.85
C GLN A 132 -2.55 -0.90 16.63
N MET A 133 -3.46 -0.07 17.11
CA MET A 133 -4.89 -0.28 16.94
C MET A 133 -5.32 -0.17 15.48
N VAL A 134 -4.81 0.81 14.74
CA VAL A 134 -5.06 0.92 13.28
C VAL A 134 -4.57 -0.35 12.58
N ALA A 135 -3.40 -0.86 12.99
CA ALA A 135 -2.88 -2.12 12.50
C ALA A 135 -3.84 -3.27 12.73
N ASP A 136 -4.27 -3.46 13.98
CA ASP A 136 -5.11 -4.59 14.39
C ASP A 136 -6.49 -4.56 13.73
N ILE A 137 -7.07 -3.37 13.54
CA ILE A 137 -8.37 -3.20 12.86
C ILE A 137 -8.25 -3.48 11.36
N MET A 138 -7.14 -3.09 10.74
CA MET A 138 -6.96 -3.19 9.30
C MET A 138 -6.30 -4.49 8.87
N GLU A 139 -5.60 -5.21 9.76
CA GLU A 139 -4.90 -6.45 9.43
C GLU A 139 -5.80 -7.52 8.79
N PRO A 140 -7.02 -7.83 9.30
CA PRO A 140 -7.88 -8.84 8.71
C PRO A 140 -8.30 -8.54 7.26
N ALA A 141 -8.32 -7.27 6.90
CA ALA A 141 -8.73 -6.83 5.57
C ALA A 141 -7.57 -6.69 4.59
N TYR A 142 -6.42 -6.24 5.07
CA TYR A 142 -5.31 -5.81 4.21
C TYR A 142 -4.03 -6.62 4.38
N GLY A 143 -3.90 -7.40 5.46
CA GLY A 143 -2.77 -8.29 5.65
C GLY A 143 -1.43 -7.55 5.72
N PHE A 144 -1.34 -6.46 6.49
CA PHE A 144 -0.11 -5.64 6.57
C PHE A 144 1.12 -6.45 6.97
N HIS A 145 0.97 -7.39 7.91
CA HIS A 145 2.08 -8.26 8.32
C HIS A 145 2.49 -9.23 7.20
N SER A 146 1.54 -9.73 6.42
CA SER A 146 1.85 -10.59 5.29
C SER A 146 2.50 -9.80 4.16
N LEU A 147 2.03 -8.59 3.90
CA LEU A 147 2.62 -7.67 2.92
C LEU A 147 4.03 -7.24 3.32
N PHE A 148 4.27 -6.93 4.59
CA PHE A 148 5.59 -6.61 5.08
C PHE A 148 6.56 -7.78 4.90
N ARG A 149 6.18 -9.01 5.34
CA ARG A 149 6.98 -10.22 5.12
C ARG A 149 7.23 -10.50 3.63
N PHE A 150 6.25 -10.22 2.78
CA PHE A 150 6.42 -10.33 1.33
C PHE A 150 7.51 -9.37 0.83
N LYS A 151 7.49 -8.10 1.25
CA LYS A 151 8.50 -7.10 0.86
C LYS A 151 9.90 -7.47 1.35
N LEU A 152 10.04 -8.03 2.55
CA LEU A 152 11.31 -8.48 3.10
C LEU A 152 12.01 -9.57 2.26
N LYS A 153 11.29 -10.32 1.43
CA LYS A 153 11.89 -11.31 0.51
C LYS A 153 12.89 -10.68 -0.46
N PHE A 154 12.75 -9.39 -0.74
CA PHE A 154 13.62 -8.65 -1.65
C PHE A 154 14.82 -7.99 -0.95
N HIS A 155 14.96 -8.17 0.37
CA HIS A 155 16.00 -7.55 1.19
C HIS A 155 16.16 -6.04 0.93
N PRO A 156 15.07 -5.25 1.00
CA PRO A 156 15.12 -3.83 0.71
C PRO A 156 15.90 -3.07 1.78
N ASP A 157 16.53 -1.98 1.38
CA ASP A 157 16.96 -0.94 2.31
C ASP A 157 15.72 -0.23 2.88
N GLU A 158 15.69 0.01 4.19
CA GLU A 158 14.58 0.65 4.87
C GLU A 158 14.87 2.14 5.11
N ALA A 159 13.89 2.98 4.80
CA ALA A 159 13.92 4.39 5.12
C ALA A 159 12.76 4.75 6.06
N LYS A 160 13.05 5.56 7.08
CA LYS A 160 12.02 6.01 8.03
C LYS A 160 11.10 7.03 7.37
N VAL A 161 9.80 6.87 7.59
CA VAL A 161 8.76 7.83 7.22
C VAL A 161 8.24 8.49 8.50
N TYR A 162 8.06 9.80 8.48
CA TYR A 162 7.68 10.59 9.64
C TYR A 162 6.30 11.20 9.45
N ILE A 163 5.50 11.20 10.52
CA ILE A 163 4.26 11.97 10.61
C ILE A 163 4.57 13.29 11.34
N CYS A 164 4.23 14.42 10.70
CA CYS A 164 4.30 15.75 11.29
C CYS A 164 2.88 16.19 11.68
N TYR A 165 2.70 16.61 12.92
CA TYR A 165 1.41 17.09 13.43
C TYR A 165 1.63 18.28 14.39
N PRO A 166 0.65 19.22 14.47
CA PRO A 166 0.85 20.49 15.19
C PRO A 166 0.80 20.34 16.72
N ASP A 167 0.02 19.39 17.24
CA ASP A 167 -0.23 19.21 18.65
C ASP A 167 -0.62 17.76 18.94
N PRO A 168 0.05 17.09 19.91
CA PRO A 168 -0.32 15.73 20.33
C PRO A 168 -1.79 15.57 20.76
N ALA A 169 -2.43 16.59 21.31
CA ALA A 169 -3.84 16.56 21.67
C ALA A 169 -4.77 16.43 20.43
N LYS A 170 -4.28 16.72 19.24
CA LYS A 170 -5.01 16.57 17.97
C LYS A 170 -4.90 15.18 17.36
N LEU A 171 -4.00 14.33 17.85
CA LEU A 171 -3.77 12.99 17.31
C LEU A 171 -5.05 12.15 17.15
N PRO A 172 -5.99 12.09 18.14
CA PRO A 172 -7.22 11.33 17.96
C PRO A 172 -8.07 11.81 16.79
N GLN A 173 -8.16 13.13 16.59
CA GLN A 173 -8.91 13.72 15.47
C GLN A 173 -8.22 13.46 14.14
N ILE A 174 -6.88 13.58 14.09
CA ILE A 174 -6.08 13.29 12.90
C ILE A 174 -6.22 11.82 12.52
N SER A 175 -6.10 10.91 13.48
CA SER A 175 -6.24 9.46 13.26
C SER A 175 -7.61 9.10 12.71
N LEU A 176 -8.67 9.72 13.26
CA LEU A 176 -10.03 9.52 12.74
C LEU A 176 -10.18 10.04 11.31
N ALA A 177 -9.67 11.24 11.01
CA ALA A 177 -9.72 11.80 9.67
C ALA A 177 -8.97 10.94 8.66
N VAL A 178 -7.79 10.43 9.02
CA VAL A 178 -7.01 9.51 8.18
C VAL A 178 -7.78 8.20 7.97
N ALA A 179 -8.33 7.60 9.03
CA ALA A 179 -9.13 6.39 8.91
C ALA A 179 -10.35 6.58 7.98
N GLN A 180 -11.04 7.71 8.08
CA GLN A 180 -12.17 8.04 7.19
C GLN A 180 -11.74 8.27 5.74
N ALA A 181 -10.53 8.83 5.51
CA ALA A 181 -10.00 8.99 4.17
C ALA A 181 -9.71 7.65 3.50
N TYR A 182 -9.15 6.69 4.25
CA TYR A 182 -8.87 5.33 3.74
C TYR A 182 -10.14 4.48 3.61
N VAL A 183 -11.08 4.62 4.54
CA VAL A 183 -12.33 3.83 4.58
C VAL A 183 -13.53 4.79 4.69
N PRO A 184 -13.97 5.38 3.56
CA PRO A 184 -15.07 6.37 3.57
C PRO A 184 -16.41 5.81 4.11
N SER A 185 -16.56 4.50 4.11
CA SER A 185 -17.76 3.80 4.60
C SER A 185 -17.79 3.56 6.12
N LEU A 186 -16.80 4.07 6.89
CA LEU A 186 -16.81 3.98 8.35
C LEU A 186 -18.09 4.58 8.92
N THR A 187 -18.88 3.74 9.58
CA THR A 187 -20.10 4.20 10.25
C THR A 187 -19.76 5.08 11.48
N PRO A 188 -20.65 6.00 11.88
CA PRO A 188 -20.44 6.79 13.09
C PRO A 188 -20.18 5.95 14.36
N ALA A 189 -20.77 4.75 14.43
CA ALA A 189 -20.59 3.84 15.56
C ALA A 189 -19.17 3.24 15.59
N GLU A 190 -18.63 2.86 14.43
CA GLU A 190 -17.25 2.37 14.28
C GLU A 190 -16.25 3.49 14.56
N ALA A 191 -16.50 4.70 14.03
CA ALA A 191 -15.72 5.89 14.31
C ALA A 191 -15.70 6.22 15.81
N MET A 192 -16.84 6.10 16.50
CA MET A 192 -16.94 6.35 17.93
C MET A 192 -16.22 5.28 18.76
N ARG A 193 -16.26 4.01 18.35
CA ARG A 193 -15.44 2.93 18.93
C ARG A 193 -13.96 3.26 18.81
N PHE A 194 -13.54 3.67 17.63
CA PHE A 194 -12.18 4.09 17.33
C PHE A 194 -11.72 5.21 18.27
N VAL A 195 -12.51 6.29 18.40
CA VAL A 195 -12.18 7.42 19.29
C VAL A 195 -12.13 7.00 20.76
N ARG A 196 -13.06 6.18 21.25
CA ARG A 196 -13.09 5.71 22.65
C ARG A 196 -11.87 4.87 23.03
N THR A 197 -11.29 4.15 22.09
CA THR A 197 -10.11 3.33 22.34
C THR A 197 -8.82 4.17 22.36
N ILE A 198 -8.81 5.31 21.65
CA ILE A 198 -7.67 6.24 21.61
C ILE A 198 -7.63 7.18 22.83
N VAL A 199 -8.78 7.53 23.38
CA VAL A 199 -8.85 8.41 24.58
C VAL A 199 -8.65 7.57 25.83
N PRO A 200 -7.52 7.69 26.55
CA PRO A 200 -7.36 6.98 27.81
C PRO A 200 -8.48 7.40 28.76
N THR A 201 -9.31 6.46 29.15
CA THR A 201 -10.24 6.70 30.27
C THR A 201 -9.39 7.05 31.48
N LYS A 202 -9.45 8.30 31.94
CA LYS A 202 -8.88 8.65 33.23
C LYS A 202 -9.47 7.68 34.25
N MET A 203 -8.68 6.72 34.67
CA MET A 203 -9.01 5.93 35.85
C MET A 203 -8.94 6.90 37.04
N ASN A 204 -10.08 7.05 37.70
CA ASN A 204 -10.17 7.63 39.06
C ASN A 204 -9.41 6.76 40.05
#